data_deb93736c03578543a0d244281684e69
#
_entry.id   deb93736c03578543a0d244281684e69
#
_cell.length_a   1.000
_cell.length_b   1.000
_cell.length_c   1.000
_cell.angle_alpha   90.00
_cell.angle_beta   90.00
_cell.angle_gamma   90.00
#
_symmetry.space_group_name_H-M   'P 1'
#
loop_
_entity.id
_entity.type
_entity.pdbx_description
1 polymer ?
#
loop_
_entity_poly.entity_id
_entity_poly.type
_entity_poly.pdbx_seq_one_letter_code
_entity_poly.pdbx_strand_id
1 'polypeptide(L)'
;MSNSLQILMPVHNEGKYIKNHITNVNNILKKKIKFSFLICEDGSSDNTVEILKKLKKKFKIRVLSKKEKQGYSTAVMSGIKIANADYLLIMDSDGQCDPRQIFKFWNVRKKADLIVGYRIKRRDFLYRKFFSDFAKLVYSFFFKVKLKDPSFAFSLIRKDVYKSLQNFTPSMPEGF
;
A
#
# COMPACT_ATOMS: atom_id res chain seq x y z
N MET A 1 7.88 3.78 24.36
CA MET A 1 7.93 4.60 23.14
C MET A 1 6.74 4.24 22.26
N SER A 2 5.95 5.22 21.81
CA SER A 2 4.83 4.95 20.90
C SER A 2 5.34 4.66 19.51
N ASN A 3 5.06 3.46 18.98
CA ASN A 3 5.44 3.07 17.61
C ASN A 3 4.81 4.01 16.57
N SER A 4 5.56 4.34 15.54
CA SER A 4 5.12 5.17 14.41
C SER A 4 4.66 4.30 13.24
N LEU A 5 3.61 4.77 12.54
CA LEU A 5 3.08 4.14 11.33
C LEU A 5 3.31 5.05 10.14
N GLN A 6 3.77 4.49 9.03
CA GLN A 6 3.75 5.16 7.73
C GLN A 6 2.82 4.41 6.78
N ILE A 7 1.88 5.14 6.16
CA ILE A 7 0.92 4.56 5.22
C ILE A 7 1.41 4.88 3.82
N LEU A 8 1.89 3.85 3.13
CA LEU A 8 2.36 3.91 1.75
C LEU A 8 1.17 3.65 0.83
N MET A 9 0.91 4.61 -0.05
CA MET A 9 -0.12 4.51 -1.09
C MET A 9 0.52 4.74 -2.46
N PRO A 10 0.57 3.74 -3.34
CA PRO A 10 0.83 3.97 -4.76
C PRO A 10 -0.39 4.66 -5.38
N VAL A 11 -0.15 5.67 -6.22
CA VAL A 11 -1.21 6.52 -6.78
C VAL A 11 -0.95 6.78 -8.25
N HIS A 12 -1.94 6.50 -9.11
CA HIS A 12 -1.93 6.85 -10.52
C HIS A 12 -3.35 7.15 -11.01
N ASN A 13 -3.61 8.39 -11.45
CA ASN A 13 -4.91 8.86 -11.93
C ASN A 13 -6.07 8.65 -10.93
N GLU A 14 -5.86 9.08 -9.68
CA GLU A 14 -6.82 8.94 -8.57
C GLU A 14 -7.44 10.29 -8.14
N GLY A 15 -7.43 11.31 -9.01
CA GLY A 15 -7.94 12.64 -8.70
C GLY A 15 -9.36 12.66 -8.16
N LYS A 16 -10.20 11.73 -8.62
CA LYS A 16 -11.60 11.60 -8.17
C LYS A 16 -11.70 11.13 -6.71
N TYR A 17 -10.81 10.26 -6.23
CA TYR A 17 -10.98 9.55 -4.95
C TYR A 17 -9.98 9.96 -3.89
N ILE A 18 -8.75 10.31 -4.25
CA ILE A 18 -7.61 10.48 -3.34
C ILE A 18 -7.86 11.48 -2.21
N LYS A 19 -8.54 12.60 -2.49
CA LYS A 19 -8.87 13.62 -1.46
C LYS A 19 -9.75 13.03 -0.36
N ASN A 20 -10.84 12.39 -0.75
CA ASN A 20 -11.80 11.82 0.21
C ASN A 20 -11.16 10.66 0.97
N HIS A 21 -10.38 9.83 0.29
CA HIS A 21 -9.71 8.69 0.89
C HIS A 21 -8.70 9.12 1.96
N ILE A 22 -7.76 10.02 1.66
CA ILE A 22 -6.78 10.54 2.63
C ILE A 22 -7.48 11.23 3.80
N THR A 23 -8.53 12.03 3.54
CA THR A 23 -9.27 12.71 4.59
C THR A 23 -9.96 11.71 5.53
N ASN A 24 -10.57 10.66 4.97
CA ASN A 24 -11.24 9.61 5.74
C ASN A 24 -10.23 8.84 6.61
N VAL A 25 -9.12 8.36 6.03
CA VAL A 25 -8.04 7.69 6.77
C VAL A 25 -7.55 8.58 7.92
N ASN A 26 -7.28 9.86 7.63
CA ASN A 26 -6.81 10.78 8.65
C ASN A 26 -7.82 10.95 9.80
N ASN A 27 -9.10 11.15 9.48
CA ASN A 27 -10.14 11.35 10.50
C ASN A 27 -10.32 10.14 11.41
N ILE A 28 -10.17 8.93 10.85
CA ILE A 28 -10.27 7.68 11.61
C ILE A 28 -9.06 7.47 12.53
N LEU A 29 -7.84 7.79 12.06
CA LEU A 29 -6.62 7.41 12.75
C LEU A 29 -6.05 8.50 13.68
N LYS A 30 -6.26 9.80 13.39
CA LYS A 30 -5.55 10.94 14.00
C LYS A 30 -5.52 10.98 15.52
N LYS A 31 -6.55 10.44 16.20
CA LYS A 31 -6.65 10.42 17.67
C LYS A 31 -6.10 9.15 18.31
N LYS A 32 -5.76 8.11 17.53
CA LYS A 32 -5.46 6.76 18.04
C LYS A 32 -4.09 6.22 17.67
N ILE A 33 -3.55 6.66 16.53
CA ILE A 33 -2.27 6.17 16.00
C ILE A 33 -1.43 7.37 15.54
N LYS A 34 -0.16 7.41 15.93
CA LYS A 34 0.81 8.38 15.38
C LYS A 34 1.23 7.90 14.00
N PHE A 35 0.84 8.62 12.95
CA PHE A 35 1.09 8.19 11.58
C PHE A 35 1.44 9.34 10.64
N SER A 36 1.91 8.98 9.45
CA SER A 36 2.12 9.85 8.30
C SER A 36 1.79 9.10 7.01
N PHE A 37 1.50 9.86 5.94
CA PHE A 37 1.33 9.30 4.61
C PHE A 37 2.63 9.36 3.82
N LEU A 38 2.89 8.32 3.03
CA LEU A 38 3.91 8.26 2.00
C LEU A 38 3.22 7.93 0.69
N ILE A 39 3.02 8.93 -0.14
CA ILE A 39 2.32 8.80 -1.41
C ILE A 39 3.37 8.62 -2.52
N CYS A 40 3.27 7.52 -3.25
CA CYS A 40 4.10 7.23 -4.41
C CYS A 40 3.27 7.49 -5.67
N GLU A 41 3.33 8.72 -6.15
CA GLU A 41 2.62 9.18 -7.33
C GLU A 41 3.39 8.75 -8.58
N ASP A 42 2.73 8.02 -9.47
CA ASP A 42 3.33 7.30 -10.60
C ASP A 42 2.90 7.91 -11.95
N GLY A 43 3.27 9.18 -12.17
CA GLY A 43 3.09 9.85 -13.46
C GLY A 43 1.61 10.03 -13.85
N SER A 44 0.78 10.56 -12.95
CA SER A 44 -0.63 10.84 -13.25
C SER A 44 -0.79 11.94 -14.29
N SER A 45 -1.73 11.74 -15.21
CA SER A 45 -2.11 12.70 -16.26
C SER A 45 -3.35 13.55 -15.92
N ASP A 46 -4.06 13.18 -14.84
CA ASP A 46 -5.22 13.92 -14.33
C ASP A 46 -4.82 14.95 -13.24
N ASN A 47 -5.80 15.49 -12.53
CA ASN A 47 -5.60 16.49 -11.47
C ASN A 47 -5.07 15.90 -10.14
N THR A 48 -4.64 14.63 -10.09
CA THR A 48 -4.13 13.95 -8.89
C THR A 48 -2.99 14.73 -8.23
N VAL A 49 -1.99 15.16 -9.02
CA VAL A 49 -0.81 15.88 -8.51
C VAL A 49 -1.18 17.19 -7.83
N GLU A 50 -2.12 17.94 -8.43
CA GLU A 50 -2.60 19.21 -7.86
C GLU A 50 -3.33 19.00 -6.53
N ILE A 51 -4.16 17.98 -6.46
CA ILE A 51 -4.86 17.61 -5.24
C ILE A 51 -3.87 17.22 -4.15
N LEU A 52 -2.85 16.41 -4.46
CA LEU A 52 -1.81 16.02 -3.51
C LEU A 52 -1.02 17.23 -2.98
N LYS A 53 -0.71 18.21 -3.83
CA LYS A 53 -0.07 19.48 -3.40
C LYS A 53 -0.93 20.23 -2.36
N LYS A 54 -2.26 20.27 -2.55
CA LYS A 54 -3.19 20.90 -1.59
C LYS A 54 -3.29 20.11 -0.28
N LEU A 55 -3.34 18.77 -0.36
CA LEU A 55 -3.42 17.89 0.80
C LEU A 55 -2.15 17.92 1.66
N LYS A 56 -0.97 18.03 1.05
CA LYS A 56 0.32 18.15 1.75
C LYS A 56 0.37 19.36 2.70
N LYS A 57 -0.39 20.43 2.42
CA LYS A 57 -0.49 21.60 3.31
C LYS A 57 -1.36 21.33 4.56
N LYS A 58 -2.23 20.31 4.53
CA LYS A 58 -3.21 20.03 5.59
C LYS A 58 -2.86 18.80 6.43
N PHE A 59 -2.16 17.85 5.84
CA PHE A 59 -1.86 16.56 6.45
C PHE A 59 -0.36 16.27 6.42
N LYS A 60 0.09 15.39 7.29
CA LYS A 60 1.49 14.92 7.30
C LYS A 60 1.72 13.94 6.14
N ILE A 61 1.95 14.49 4.95
CA ILE A 61 2.13 13.75 3.70
C ILE A 61 3.52 14.01 3.14
N ARG A 62 4.25 12.94 2.81
CA ARG A 62 5.41 12.96 1.92
C ARG A 62 4.99 12.40 0.58
N VAL A 63 5.24 13.13 -0.51
CA VAL A 63 4.95 12.70 -1.89
C VAL A 63 6.27 12.43 -2.60
N LEU A 64 6.38 11.24 -3.19
CA LEU A 64 7.38 10.86 -4.18
C LEU A 64 6.67 10.81 -5.52
N SER A 65 7.01 11.72 -6.45
CA SER A 65 6.34 11.82 -7.75
C SER A 65 7.31 11.45 -8.87
N LYS A 66 6.81 10.71 -9.84
CA LYS A 66 7.49 10.34 -11.09
C LYS A 66 6.92 11.15 -12.24
N LYS A 67 7.73 11.44 -13.26
CA LYS A 67 7.27 12.14 -14.46
C LYS A 67 6.40 11.24 -15.34
N GLU A 68 6.73 9.96 -15.40
CA GLU A 68 6.08 8.95 -16.24
C GLU A 68 5.69 7.75 -15.41
N LYS A 69 4.65 7.04 -15.87
CA LYS A 69 4.15 5.82 -15.26
C LYS A 69 5.21 4.71 -15.34
N GLN A 70 5.56 4.13 -14.20
CA GLN A 70 6.52 3.03 -14.08
C GLN A 70 5.87 1.74 -13.54
N GLY A 71 4.60 1.82 -13.17
CA GLY A 71 3.82 0.69 -12.69
C GLY A 71 3.79 0.56 -11.16
N TYR A 72 2.78 -0.15 -10.71
CA TYR A 72 2.44 -0.33 -9.29
C TYR A 72 3.62 -0.82 -8.43
N SER A 73 4.28 -1.89 -8.88
CA SER A 73 5.38 -2.50 -8.13
C SER A 73 6.56 -1.54 -7.96
N THR A 74 6.89 -0.78 -9.01
CA THR A 74 7.96 0.23 -8.97
C THR A 74 7.60 1.36 -8.01
N ALA A 75 6.34 1.82 -8.00
CA ALA A 75 5.86 2.83 -7.08
C ALA A 75 5.96 2.37 -5.63
N VAL A 76 5.52 1.14 -5.31
CA VAL A 76 5.61 0.53 -3.98
C VAL A 76 7.07 0.40 -3.55
N MET A 77 7.95 -0.16 -4.38
CA MET A 77 9.38 -0.33 -4.07
C MET A 77 10.09 1.01 -3.86
N SER A 78 9.75 2.03 -4.66
CA SER A 78 10.28 3.39 -4.47
C SER A 78 9.88 3.97 -3.11
N GLY A 79 8.67 3.70 -2.66
CA GLY A 79 8.20 4.08 -1.33
C GLY A 79 8.90 3.31 -0.22
N ILE A 80 9.06 2.00 -0.36
CA ILE A 80 9.80 1.16 0.60
C ILE A 80 11.23 1.69 0.78
N LYS A 81 11.92 2.07 -0.29
CA LYS A 81 13.30 2.60 -0.25
C LYS A 81 13.45 3.83 0.65
N ILE A 82 12.43 4.68 0.74
CA ILE A 82 12.48 5.94 1.51
C ILE A 82 11.66 5.91 2.80
N ALA A 83 10.98 4.80 3.08
CA ALA A 83 10.20 4.63 4.31
C ALA A 83 11.11 4.61 5.55
N ASN A 84 10.62 5.21 6.66
CA ASN A 84 11.41 5.28 7.90
C ASN A 84 10.54 5.33 9.18
N ALA A 85 9.41 4.63 9.21
CA ALA A 85 8.61 4.44 10.42
C ALA A 85 8.87 3.07 11.05
N ASP A 86 8.40 2.84 12.28
CA ASP A 86 8.53 1.53 12.93
C ASP A 86 7.72 0.45 12.22
N TYR A 87 6.59 0.88 11.60
CA TYR A 87 5.74 0.02 10.78
C TYR A 87 5.37 0.73 9.48
N LEU A 88 5.36 -0.01 8.38
CA LEU A 88 4.92 0.41 7.05
C LEU A 88 3.63 -0.33 6.69
N LEU A 89 2.54 0.40 6.47
CA LEU A 89 1.31 -0.14 5.92
C LEU A 89 1.23 0.20 4.43
N ILE A 90 1.12 -0.81 3.60
CA ILE A 90 0.83 -0.63 2.17
C ILE A 90 -0.68 -0.74 2.00
N MET A 91 -1.31 0.22 1.33
CA MET A 91 -2.73 0.18 0.97
C MET A 91 -3.00 0.92 -0.33
N ASP A 92 -4.01 0.44 -1.07
CA ASP A 92 -4.45 1.07 -2.31
C ASP A 92 -5.08 2.45 -2.06
N SER A 93 -5.04 3.30 -3.09
CA SER A 93 -5.51 4.69 -3.05
C SER A 93 -6.95 4.89 -3.52
N ASP A 94 -7.59 3.85 -4.07
CA ASP A 94 -8.92 3.86 -4.68
C ASP A 94 -10.10 3.94 -3.70
N GLY A 95 -9.82 3.85 -2.39
CA GLY A 95 -10.83 3.92 -1.34
C GLY A 95 -11.66 2.66 -1.13
N GLN A 96 -11.36 1.55 -1.82
CA GLN A 96 -12.10 0.29 -1.64
C GLN A 96 -11.82 -0.37 -0.28
N CYS A 97 -10.69 -0.08 0.34
CA CYS A 97 -10.35 -0.61 1.65
C CYS A 97 -10.93 0.28 2.77
N ASP A 98 -11.67 -0.32 3.71
CA ASP A 98 -12.15 0.39 4.90
C ASP A 98 -10.96 0.72 5.84
N PRO A 99 -10.65 2.00 6.08
CA PRO A 99 -9.52 2.39 6.92
C PRO A 99 -9.61 1.89 8.37
N ARG A 100 -10.81 1.54 8.87
CA ARG A 100 -10.98 0.95 10.21
C ARG A 100 -10.29 -0.41 10.34
N GLN A 101 -10.03 -1.10 9.23
CA GLN A 101 -9.27 -2.35 9.23
C GLN A 101 -7.82 -2.15 9.72
N ILE A 102 -7.26 -0.93 9.57
CA ILE A 102 -5.92 -0.59 10.07
C ILE A 102 -5.79 -0.89 11.57
N PHE A 103 -6.84 -0.67 12.35
CA PHE A 103 -6.80 -0.99 13.78
C PHE A 103 -6.62 -2.47 14.06
N LYS A 104 -7.19 -3.36 13.25
CA LYS A 104 -7.01 -4.81 13.40
C LYS A 104 -5.55 -5.20 13.22
N PHE A 105 -4.90 -4.64 12.18
CA PHE A 105 -3.47 -4.86 11.92
C PHE A 105 -2.61 -4.25 13.02
N TRP A 106 -2.94 -3.02 13.43
CA TRP A 106 -2.21 -2.32 14.46
C TRP A 106 -2.23 -3.04 15.80
N ASN A 107 -3.36 -3.61 16.19
CA ASN A 107 -3.52 -4.34 17.45
C ASN A 107 -2.68 -5.62 17.50
N VAL A 108 -2.46 -6.27 16.37
CA VAL A 108 -1.66 -7.51 16.29
C VAL A 108 -0.23 -7.30 15.77
N ARG A 109 0.20 -6.04 15.54
CA ARG A 109 1.47 -5.70 14.89
C ARG A 109 2.72 -6.31 15.51
N LYS A 110 2.68 -6.62 16.82
CA LYS A 110 3.81 -7.23 17.54
C LYS A 110 3.87 -8.74 17.40
N LYS A 111 2.83 -9.38 16.83
CA LYS A 111 2.70 -10.85 16.75
C LYS A 111 3.39 -11.43 15.51
N ALA A 112 3.68 -10.61 14.51
CA ALA A 112 4.32 -11.06 13.26
C ALA A 112 5.08 -9.90 12.61
N ASP A 113 6.06 -10.25 11.80
CA ASP A 113 6.91 -9.33 11.05
C ASP A 113 6.19 -8.77 9.83
N LEU A 114 5.32 -9.57 9.24
CA LEU A 114 4.48 -9.24 8.11
C LEU A 114 3.05 -9.72 8.38
N ILE A 115 2.08 -8.80 8.29
CA ILE A 115 0.66 -9.10 8.42
C ILE A 115 0.01 -8.76 7.11
N VAL A 116 -0.59 -9.74 6.44
CA VAL A 116 -1.23 -9.59 5.14
C VAL A 116 -2.74 -9.72 5.29
N GLY A 117 -3.47 -8.79 4.68
CA GLY A 117 -4.92 -8.87 4.59
C GLY A 117 -5.38 -9.81 3.47
N TYR A 118 -6.63 -10.21 3.55
CA TYR A 118 -7.32 -10.88 2.46
C TYR A 118 -8.78 -10.46 2.40
N ARG A 119 -9.35 -10.44 1.19
CA ARG A 119 -10.75 -10.07 1.00
C ARG A 119 -11.67 -11.26 1.30
N ILE A 120 -12.62 -11.10 2.23
CA ILE A 120 -13.56 -12.15 2.62
C ILE A 120 -14.65 -12.33 1.56
N LYS A 121 -15.09 -11.23 0.93
CA LYS A 121 -16.11 -11.24 -0.13
C LYS A 121 -15.52 -10.59 -1.38
N ARG A 122 -15.17 -11.39 -2.37
CA ARG A 122 -14.78 -10.94 -3.70
C ARG A 122 -16.03 -10.86 -4.58
N ARG A 123 -16.30 -9.68 -5.17
CA ARG A 123 -17.28 -9.49 -6.25
C ARG A 123 -16.57 -9.52 -7.61
N ASP A 124 -15.68 -10.49 -7.79
CA ASP A 124 -14.93 -10.60 -9.04
C ASP A 124 -15.70 -11.44 -10.06
N PHE A 125 -15.58 -11.09 -11.34
CA PHE A 125 -16.04 -11.92 -12.44
C PHE A 125 -15.33 -13.28 -12.44
N LEU A 126 -16.00 -14.35 -12.88
CA LEU A 126 -15.51 -15.73 -12.84
C LEU A 126 -14.10 -15.93 -13.44
N TYR A 127 -13.76 -15.23 -14.53
CA TYR A 127 -12.45 -15.29 -15.15
C TYR A 127 -11.32 -14.75 -14.26
N ARG A 128 -11.55 -13.64 -13.50
CA ARG A 128 -10.57 -13.10 -12.55
C ARG A 128 -10.34 -14.04 -11.38
N LYS A 129 -11.36 -14.75 -10.94
CA LYS A 129 -11.24 -15.77 -9.90
C LYS A 129 -10.35 -16.91 -10.38
N PHE A 130 -10.54 -17.41 -11.61
CA PHE A 130 -9.72 -18.48 -12.20
C PHE A 130 -8.23 -18.08 -12.27
N PHE A 131 -7.91 -16.90 -12.80
CA PHE A 131 -6.53 -16.41 -12.86
C PHE A 131 -5.91 -16.24 -11.46
N SER A 132 -6.68 -15.76 -10.49
CA SER A 132 -6.21 -15.64 -9.10
C SER A 132 -5.94 -16.98 -8.45
N ASP A 133 -6.76 -17.99 -8.70
CA ASP A 133 -6.57 -19.33 -8.13
C ASP A 133 -5.40 -20.05 -8.80
N PHE A 134 -5.20 -19.86 -10.12
CA PHE A 134 -3.99 -20.30 -10.82
C PHE A 134 -2.72 -19.63 -10.27
N ALA A 135 -2.74 -18.31 -10.07
CA ALA A 135 -1.62 -17.59 -9.46
C ALA A 135 -1.30 -18.12 -8.05
N LYS A 136 -2.31 -18.39 -7.21
CA LYS A 136 -2.11 -18.99 -5.88
C LYS A 136 -1.44 -20.36 -5.95
N LEU A 137 -1.84 -21.19 -6.92
CA LEU A 137 -1.24 -22.50 -7.15
C LEU A 137 0.25 -22.37 -7.50
N VAL A 138 0.57 -21.48 -8.44
CA VAL A 138 1.95 -21.17 -8.85
C VAL A 138 2.76 -20.65 -7.66
N TYR A 139 2.26 -19.64 -6.93
CA TYR A 139 2.95 -19.12 -5.73
C TYR A 139 3.15 -20.19 -4.66
N SER A 140 2.15 -21.02 -4.40
CA SER A 140 2.24 -22.11 -3.42
C SER A 140 3.29 -23.16 -3.81
N PHE A 141 3.37 -23.47 -5.11
CA PHE A 141 4.31 -24.45 -5.64
C PHE A 141 5.77 -23.94 -5.59
N PHE A 142 6.01 -22.74 -6.09
CA PHE A 142 7.38 -22.19 -6.20
C PHE A 142 7.91 -21.62 -4.89
N PHE A 143 7.08 -20.97 -4.08
CA PHE A 143 7.51 -20.25 -2.88
C PHE A 143 7.12 -20.96 -1.56
N LYS A 144 6.43 -22.08 -1.62
CA LYS A 144 5.95 -22.85 -0.44
C LYS A 144 5.12 -22.00 0.55
N VAL A 145 4.50 -20.93 0.08
CA VAL A 145 3.71 -19.98 0.88
C VAL A 145 2.24 -20.06 0.49
N LYS A 146 1.37 -20.37 1.44
CA LYS A 146 -0.10 -20.38 1.23
C LYS A 146 -0.70 -18.99 1.44
N LEU A 147 -0.73 -18.17 0.42
CA LEU A 147 -1.40 -16.86 0.46
C LEU A 147 -2.88 -17.01 0.07
N LYS A 148 -3.79 -16.49 0.91
CA LYS A 148 -5.24 -16.51 0.61
C LYS A 148 -5.64 -15.55 -0.49
N ASP A 149 -4.96 -14.39 -0.59
CA ASP A 149 -5.23 -13.36 -1.60
C ASP A 149 -3.94 -12.59 -1.95
N PRO A 150 -3.10 -13.13 -2.86
CA PRO A 150 -1.82 -12.51 -3.22
C PRO A 150 -1.98 -11.15 -3.94
N SER A 151 -3.17 -10.85 -4.47
CA SER A 151 -3.46 -9.61 -5.19
C SER A 151 -4.02 -8.49 -4.30
N PHE A 152 -4.15 -8.71 -2.98
CA PHE A 152 -4.67 -7.69 -2.07
C PHE A 152 -3.53 -6.90 -1.43
N ALA A 153 -3.41 -5.66 -1.85
CA ALA A 153 -2.35 -4.75 -1.40
C ALA A 153 -2.66 -4.11 -0.04
N PHE A 154 -2.98 -4.89 0.97
CA PHE A 154 -3.17 -4.41 2.33
C PHE A 154 -2.30 -5.22 3.28
N SER A 155 -1.11 -4.67 3.57
CA SER A 155 -0.11 -5.36 4.39
C SER A 155 0.58 -4.40 5.35
N LEU A 156 0.86 -4.88 6.56
CA LEU A 156 1.63 -4.17 7.58
C LEU A 156 2.97 -4.88 7.78
N ILE A 157 4.06 -4.14 7.65
CA ILE A 157 5.43 -4.66 7.64
C ILE A 157 6.23 -3.97 8.74
N ARG A 158 6.94 -4.74 9.57
CA ARG A 158 7.84 -4.21 10.59
C ARG A 158 9.11 -3.60 9.95
N LYS A 159 9.71 -2.62 10.64
CA LYS A 159 10.83 -1.81 10.12
C LYS A 159 12.03 -2.63 9.63
N ASP A 160 12.49 -3.57 10.40
CA ASP A 160 13.62 -4.42 10.06
C ASP A 160 13.38 -5.25 8.80
N VAL A 161 12.15 -5.74 8.58
CA VAL A 161 11.78 -6.49 7.37
C VAL A 161 11.75 -5.58 6.14
N TYR A 162 11.04 -4.44 6.17
CA TYR A 162 11.02 -3.60 4.97
C TYR A 162 12.37 -2.91 4.72
N LYS A 163 13.20 -2.73 5.74
CA LYS A 163 14.58 -2.24 5.57
C LYS A 163 15.44 -3.24 4.83
N SER A 164 15.31 -4.54 5.06
CA SER A 164 16.03 -5.56 4.28
C SER A 164 15.63 -5.52 2.79
N LEU A 165 14.39 -5.12 2.48
CA LEU A 165 13.91 -4.98 1.09
C LEU A 165 14.45 -3.71 0.39
N GLN A 166 15.00 -2.73 1.11
CA GLN A 166 15.47 -1.47 0.50
C GLN A 166 16.64 -1.68 -0.48
N ASN A 167 17.43 -2.72 -0.25
CA ASN A 167 18.56 -3.09 -1.11
C ASN A 167 18.13 -4.04 -2.25
N PHE A 168 16.89 -4.50 -2.24
CA PHE A 168 16.37 -5.38 -3.27
C PHE A 168 15.98 -4.55 -4.50
N THR A 169 16.65 -4.82 -5.62
CA THR A 169 16.26 -4.28 -6.93
C THR A 169 15.58 -5.42 -7.67
N PRO A 170 14.25 -5.42 -7.81
CA PRO A 170 13.61 -6.43 -8.65
C PRO A 170 14.10 -6.23 -10.08
N SER A 171 14.75 -7.25 -10.65
CA SER A 171 14.90 -7.36 -12.09
C SER A 171 13.50 -7.64 -12.65
N MET A 172 12.76 -6.61 -13.00
CA MET A 172 11.53 -6.80 -13.75
C MET A 172 11.90 -7.14 -15.18
N PRO A 173 11.33 -8.20 -15.77
CA PRO A 173 11.36 -8.37 -17.23
C PRO A 173 10.74 -7.12 -17.84
N GLU A 174 11.42 -6.52 -18.81
CA GLU A 174 10.85 -5.45 -19.62
C GLU A 174 9.57 -6.03 -20.29
N GLY A 175 8.39 -5.52 -19.95
CA GLY A 175 7.16 -5.90 -20.63
C GLY A 175 5.94 -6.31 -19.79
N PHE A 176 5.88 -5.96 -18.49
CA PHE A 176 4.63 -6.09 -17.70
C PHE A 176 4.15 -4.77 -17.15
#